data_619221f34554d594036bc95c229b36c8
#
_entry.id   619221f34554d594036bc95c229b36c8
#
_cell.length_a   1.000
_cell.length_b   1.000
_cell.length_c   1.000
_cell.angle_alpha   90.00
_cell.angle_beta   90.00
_cell.angle_gamma   90.00
#
_symmetry.space_group_name_H-M   'P 1'
#
loop_
_entity.id
_entity.type
_entity.pdbx_description
1 polymer ?
#
loop_
_entity_poly.entity_id
_entity_poly.type
_entity_poly.pdbx_seq_one_letter_code
_entity_poly.pdbx_strand_id
1 'polypeptide(L)'
;VKIAVDTNVLARAVLQDDPKQGKAAAKLLEEATLIAVSLPSLCELVWILRRGAKLSKDDVAQTIRDLLGTANVSMDRPAVEAGLAVLEAGGDFADGVIAHEGAWLGGETFVSFDRKAVDLLNLQGRQTLLLT
;
A
#
# COMPACT_ATOMS: atom_id res chain seq x y z
N VAL A 1 22.21 2.94 -9.08
CA VAL A 1 22.11 2.11 -7.87
C VAL A 1 20.71 1.57 -7.73
N LYS A 2 20.58 0.30 -7.48
CA LYS A 2 19.31 -0.38 -7.21
C LYS A 2 19.09 -0.41 -5.70
N ILE A 3 17.99 0.12 -5.22
CA ILE A 3 17.74 0.29 -3.79
C ILE A 3 16.43 -0.35 -3.36
N ALA A 4 16.39 -0.79 -2.11
CA ALA A 4 15.17 -1.09 -1.40
C ALA A 4 14.95 0.02 -0.38
N VAL A 5 13.75 0.56 -0.30
CA VAL A 5 13.48 1.70 0.57
C VAL A 5 12.67 1.31 1.79
N ASP A 6 13.04 1.88 2.92
CA ASP A 6 12.29 1.86 4.14
C ASP A 6 11.05 2.78 4.01
N THR A 7 10.02 2.47 4.75
CA THR A 7 8.77 3.25 4.77
C THR A 7 9.02 4.74 5.00
N ASN A 8 9.93 5.09 5.91
CA ASN A 8 10.19 6.51 6.23
C ASN A 8 10.80 7.28 5.06
N VAL A 9 11.58 6.63 4.20
CA VAL A 9 12.10 7.28 3.00
C VAL A 9 10.94 7.70 2.09
N LEU A 10 9.99 6.81 1.88
CA LEU A 10 8.80 7.11 1.08
C LEU A 10 7.94 8.19 1.73
N ALA A 11 7.71 8.07 3.04
CA ALA A 11 6.89 9.03 3.76
C ALA A 11 7.48 10.44 3.72
N ARG A 12 8.79 10.57 3.91
CA ARG A 12 9.46 11.87 3.84
C ARG A 12 9.42 12.47 2.44
N ALA A 13 9.57 11.64 1.43
CA ALA A 13 9.47 12.10 0.03
C ALA A 13 8.07 12.58 -0.32
N VAL A 14 7.05 11.85 0.13
CA VAL A 14 5.65 12.18 -0.16
C VAL A 14 5.17 13.39 0.63
N LEU A 15 5.39 13.40 1.93
CA LEU A 15 4.83 14.43 2.82
C LEU A 15 5.61 15.73 2.81
N GLN A 16 6.93 15.66 2.61
CA GLN A 16 7.80 16.85 2.65
C GLN A 16 7.62 17.66 3.94
N ASP A 17 7.31 16.97 5.05
CA ASP A 17 7.07 17.57 6.35
C ASP A 17 8.38 17.86 7.14
N ASP A 18 9.47 17.25 6.69
CA ASP A 18 10.82 17.52 7.20
C ASP A 18 11.65 18.00 6.00
N PRO A 19 12.00 19.31 5.95
CA PRO A 19 12.68 19.83 4.74
C PRO A 19 14.00 19.13 4.42
N LYS A 20 14.77 18.77 5.43
CA LYS A 20 16.07 18.14 5.22
C LYS A 20 15.92 16.69 4.75
N GLN A 21 15.14 15.90 5.49
CA GLN A 21 14.91 14.49 5.15
C GLN A 21 14.10 14.35 3.88
N GLY A 22 13.10 15.21 3.67
CA GLY A 22 12.28 15.19 2.46
C GLY A 22 13.10 15.46 1.21
N LYS A 23 14.02 16.41 1.28
CA LYS A 23 14.91 16.73 0.16
C LYS A 23 15.89 15.58 -0.13
N ALA A 24 16.48 15.00 0.92
CA ALA A 24 17.39 13.86 0.79
C ALA A 24 16.67 12.65 0.19
N ALA A 25 15.45 12.36 0.67
CA ALA A 25 14.66 11.25 0.15
C ALA A 25 14.31 11.46 -1.33
N ALA A 26 13.82 12.64 -1.68
CA ALA A 26 13.45 12.95 -3.07
C ALA A 26 14.64 12.80 -4.01
N LYS A 27 15.82 13.29 -3.59
CA LYS A 27 17.03 13.19 -4.39
C LYS A 27 17.45 11.73 -4.60
N LEU A 28 17.42 10.93 -3.55
CA LEU A 28 17.77 9.52 -3.63
C LEU A 28 16.83 8.79 -4.61
N LEU A 29 15.53 9.02 -4.50
CA LEU A 29 14.55 8.38 -5.37
C LEU A 29 14.72 8.81 -6.83
N GLU A 30 15.04 10.07 -7.07
CA GLU A 30 15.28 10.57 -8.42
C GLU A 30 16.52 9.94 -9.06
N GLU A 31 17.59 9.73 -8.29
CA GLU A 31 18.86 9.23 -8.78
C GLU A 31 18.93 7.71 -8.91
N ALA A 32 18.07 6.96 -8.24
CA ALA A 32 18.10 5.51 -8.25
C ALA A 32 17.72 4.94 -9.62
N THR A 33 18.40 3.87 -10.04
CA THR A 33 18.05 3.17 -11.27
C THR A 33 16.87 2.22 -11.08
N LEU A 34 16.69 1.70 -9.87
CA LEU A 34 15.56 0.90 -9.49
C LEU A 34 15.25 1.11 -8.02
N ILE A 35 13.99 1.30 -7.70
CA ILE A 35 13.49 1.46 -6.34
C ILE A 35 12.54 0.30 -6.07
N ALA A 36 13.01 -0.65 -5.25
CA ALA A 36 12.16 -1.76 -4.82
C ALA A 36 11.34 -1.33 -3.61
N VAL A 37 10.01 -1.41 -3.75
CA VAL A 37 9.07 -1.05 -2.67
C VAL A 37 8.32 -2.31 -2.26
N SER A 38 8.59 -2.79 -1.06
CA SER A 38 7.97 -4.01 -0.54
C SER A 38 6.52 -3.75 -0.09
N LEU A 39 5.73 -4.82 -0.05
CA LEU A 39 4.35 -4.72 0.43
C LEU A 39 4.27 -4.27 1.89
N PRO A 40 5.11 -4.75 2.82
CA PRO A 40 5.12 -4.20 4.18
C PRO A 40 5.34 -2.70 4.22
N SER A 41 6.29 -2.18 3.43
CA SER A 41 6.54 -0.74 3.37
C SER A 41 5.34 0.03 2.84
N LEU A 42 4.65 -0.51 1.83
CA LEU A 42 3.45 0.13 1.29
C LEU A 42 2.30 0.15 2.29
N CYS A 43 2.07 -0.96 2.98
CA CYS A 43 1.02 -1.02 4.00
C CYS A 43 1.28 -0.02 5.12
N GLU A 44 2.52 0.09 5.58
CA GLU A 44 2.89 1.08 6.59
C GLU A 44 2.75 2.51 6.06
N LEU A 45 3.14 2.75 4.81
CA LEU A 45 3.00 4.06 4.18
C LEU A 45 1.54 4.49 4.13
N VAL A 46 0.64 3.62 3.69
CA VAL A 46 -0.79 3.93 3.65
C VAL A 46 -1.30 4.27 5.05
N TRP A 47 -0.88 3.50 6.06
CA TRP A 47 -1.27 3.75 7.44
C TRP A 47 -0.79 5.12 7.91
N ILE A 48 0.48 5.47 7.64
CA ILE A 48 1.05 6.77 8.00
C ILE A 48 0.28 7.91 7.31
N LEU A 49 0.01 7.77 6.02
CA LEU A 49 -0.67 8.82 5.26
C LEU A 49 -2.12 8.99 5.74
N ARG A 50 -2.82 7.89 6.01
CA ARG A 50 -4.22 7.94 6.46
C ARG A 50 -4.35 8.38 7.90
N ARG A 51 -3.61 7.75 8.81
CA ARG A 51 -3.74 7.95 10.27
C ARG A 51 -2.84 9.06 10.80
N GLY A 52 -1.60 9.08 10.34
CA GLY A 52 -0.63 10.07 10.79
C GLY A 52 -0.86 11.44 10.17
N ALA A 53 -0.86 11.52 8.84
CA ALA A 53 -1.03 12.78 8.12
C ALA A 53 -2.49 13.11 7.82
N LYS A 54 -3.41 12.19 8.06
CA LYS A 54 -4.86 12.37 7.89
C LYS A 54 -5.27 12.75 6.46
N LEU A 55 -4.55 12.20 5.49
CA LEU A 55 -4.93 12.37 4.08
C LEU A 55 -6.19 11.56 3.75
N SER A 56 -6.96 12.04 2.79
CA SER A 56 -8.15 11.33 2.32
C SER A 56 -7.77 10.01 1.64
N LYS A 57 -8.71 9.06 1.59
CA LYS A 57 -8.47 7.81 0.86
C LYS A 57 -8.14 8.05 -0.61
N ASP A 58 -8.77 9.07 -1.22
CA ASP A 58 -8.53 9.39 -2.63
C ASP A 58 -7.12 9.92 -2.85
N ASP A 59 -6.62 10.78 -1.95
CA ASP A 59 -5.25 11.28 -2.02
C ASP A 59 -4.23 10.17 -1.80
N VAL A 60 -4.50 9.27 -0.85
CA VAL A 60 -3.62 8.13 -0.61
C VAL A 60 -3.61 7.19 -1.81
N ALA A 61 -4.78 6.86 -2.35
CA ALA A 61 -4.88 6.02 -3.54
C ALA A 61 -4.12 6.62 -4.72
N GLN A 62 -4.24 7.94 -4.93
CA GLN A 62 -3.52 8.62 -6.00
C GLN A 62 -2.00 8.55 -5.79
N THR A 63 -1.55 8.72 -4.55
CA THR A 63 -0.11 8.60 -4.22
C THR A 63 0.41 7.20 -4.59
N ILE A 64 -0.33 6.16 -4.24
CA ILE A 64 0.08 4.79 -4.58
C ILE A 64 0.06 4.56 -6.11
N ARG A 65 -0.95 5.09 -6.80
CA ARG A 65 -1.02 5.00 -8.26
C ARG A 65 0.13 5.74 -8.93
N ASP A 66 0.52 6.88 -8.40
CA ASP A 66 1.68 7.63 -8.91
C ASP A 66 2.97 6.81 -8.76
N LEU A 67 3.13 6.12 -7.64
CA LEU A 67 4.27 5.21 -7.47
C LEU A 67 4.22 4.06 -8.48
N LEU A 68 3.05 3.46 -8.71
CA LEU A 68 2.89 2.41 -9.71
C LEU A 68 3.24 2.89 -11.12
N GLY A 69 2.98 4.15 -11.41
CA GLY A 69 3.27 4.77 -12.70
C GLY A 69 4.70 5.27 -12.86
N THR A 70 5.52 5.19 -11.82
CA THR A 70 6.90 5.68 -11.86
C THR A 70 7.82 4.61 -12.44
N ALA A 71 8.55 4.95 -13.51
CA ALA A 71 9.27 3.97 -14.32
C ALA A 71 10.33 3.17 -13.56
N ASN A 72 11.02 3.78 -12.61
CA ASN A 72 12.09 3.12 -11.85
C ASN A 72 11.60 2.45 -10.56
N VAL A 73 10.30 2.48 -10.28
CA VAL A 73 9.72 1.83 -9.09
C VAL A 73 9.27 0.42 -9.44
N SER A 74 9.68 -0.54 -8.61
CA SER A 74 9.32 -1.94 -8.74
C SER A 74 8.50 -2.37 -7.53
N MET A 75 7.30 -2.88 -7.77
CA MET A 75 6.36 -3.35 -6.75
C MET A 75 5.66 -4.61 -7.23
N ASP A 76 5.07 -5.36 -6.31
CA ASP A 76 4.13 -6.44 -6.65
C ASP A 76 2.80 -5.80 -7.07
N ARG A 77 2.68 -5.47 -8.35
CA ARG A 77 1.54 -4.75 -8.90
C ARG A 77 0.19 -5.41 -8.60
N PRO A 78 0.00 -6.73 -8.82
CA PRO A 78 -1.29 -7.33 -8.53
C PRO A 78 -1.71 -7.20 -7.07
N ALA A 79 -0.78 -7.36 -6.13
CA ALA A 79 -1.06 -7.21 -4.70
C ALA A 79 -1.41 -5.76 -4.36
N VAL A 80 -0.68 -4.80 -4.94
CA VAL A 80 -0.93 -3.37 -4.72
C VAL A 80 -2.32 -3.00 -5.24
N GLU A 81 -2.70 -3.49 -6.40
CA GLU A 81 -4.03 -3.21 -6.96
C GLU A 81 -5.15 -3.84 -6.13
N ALA A 82 -4.91 -5.02 -5.54
CA ALA A 82 -5.86 -5.63 -4.60
C ALA A 82 -6.03 -4.73 -3.36
N GLY A 83 -4.94 -4.18 -2.84
CA GLY A 83 -4.99 -3.23 -1.73
C GLY A 83 -5.75 -1.96 -2.08
N LEU A 84 -5.48 -1.40 -3.26
CA LEU A 84 -6.17 -0.19 -3.75
C LEU A 84 -7.67 -0.41 -3.90
N ALA A 85 -8.09 -1.57 -4.39
CA ALA A 85 -9.51 -1.88 -4.55
C ALA A 85 -10.26 -1.82 -3.21
N VAL A 86 -9.65 -2.35 -2.15
CA VAL A 86 -10.23 -2.31 -0.81
C VAL A 86 -10.21 -0.88 -0.25
N LEU A 87 -9.10 -0.17 -0.39
CA LEU A 87 -8.99 1.22 0.06
C LEU A 87 -10.04 2.11 -0.59
N GLU A 88 -10.18 2.03 -1.90
CA GLU A 88 -11.12 2.86 -2.65
C GLU A 88 -12.57 2.52 -2.33
N ALA A 89 -12.85 1.27 -1.92
CA ALA A 89 -14.18 0.87 -1.44
C ALA A 89 -14.44 1.28 0.02
N GLY A 90 -13.49 1.93 0.67
CA GLY A 90 -13.64 2.43 2.03
C GLY A 90 -13.05 1.55 3.10
N GLY A 91 -12.32 0.50 2.74
CA GLY A 91 -11.66 -0.41 3.67
C GLY A 91 -10.19 -0.11 3.87
N ASP A 92 -9.48 -1.07 4.41
CA ASP A 92 -8.07 -0.97 4.72
C ASP A 92 -7.23 -1.59 3.59
N PHE A 93 -6.29 -0.83 3.07
CA PHE A 93 -5.37 -1.28 2.03
C PHE A 93 -4.69 -2.61 2.38
N ALA A 94 -4.23 -2.74 3.63
CA ALA A 94 -3.54 -3.95 4.08
C ALA A 94 -4.42 -5.21 3.95
N ASP A 95 -5.72 -5.10 4.19
CA ASP A 95 -6.62 -6.26 4.07
C ASP A 95 -6.68 -6.78 2.64
N GLY A 96 -6.67 -5.89 1.65
CA GLY A 96 -6.63 -6.29 0.25
C GLY A 96 -5.33 -7.01 -0.11
N VAL A 97 -4.21 -6.48 0.38
CA VAL A 97 -2.90 -7.10 0.17
C VAL A 97 -2.84 -8.48 0.83
N ILE A 98 -3.29 -8.58 2.07
CA ILE A 98 -3.27 -9.85 2.83
C ILE A 98 -4.12 -10.91 2.13
N ALA A 99 -5.32 -10.55 1.70
CA ALA A 99 -6.21 -11.49 1.02
C ALA A 99 -5.60 -11.97 -0.31
N HIS A 100 -4.98 -11.06 -1.06
CA HIS A 100 -4.34 -11.40 -2.34
C HIS A 100 -3.14 -12.31 -2.13
N GLU A 101 -2.23 -11.95 -1.22
CA GLU A 101 -1.06 -12.76 -0.93
C GLU A 101 -1.44 -14.11 -0.34
N GLY A 102 -2.44 -14.13 0.54
CA GLY A 102 -2.96 -15.37 1.11
C GLY A 102 -3.49 -16.32 0.05
N ALA A 103 -4.22 -15.80 -0.93
CA ALA A 103 -4.73 -16.60 -2.04
C ALA A 103 -3.58 -17.16 -2.89
N TRP A 104 -2.57 -16.35 -3.15
CA TRP A 104 -1.38 -16.77 -3.88
C TRP A 104 -0.64 -17.91 -3.16
N LEU A 105 -0.67 -17.91 -1.83
CA LEU A 105 -0.06 -18.96 -1.00
C LEU A 105 -0.96 -20.20 -0.84
N GLY A 106 -2.15 -20.20 -1.42
CA GLY A 106 -3.09 -21.32 -1.38
C GLY A 106 -4.25 -21.14 -0.41
N GLY A 107 -4.35 -20.01 0.28
CA GLY A 107 -5.44 -19.70 1.19
C GLY A 107 -6.65 -19.13 0.46
N GLU A 108 -7.59 -19.99 0.09
CA GLU A 108 -8.72 -19.60 -0.74
C GLU A 108 -9.76 -18.75 -0.03
N THR A 109 -9.82 -18.81 1.31
CA THR A 109 -10.82 -18.12 2.09
C THR A 109 -10.15 -17.11 3.01
N PHE A 110 -10.54 -15.84 2.88
CA PHE A 110 -10.08 -14.78 3.79
C PHE A 110 -10.90 -14.86 5.08
N VAL A 111 -10.22 -15.05 6.20
CA VAL A 111 -10.85 -15.21 7.51
C VAL A 111 -10.46 -14.03 8.39
N SER A 112 -11.46 -13.38 9.01
CA SER A 112 -11.22 -12.23 9.86
C SER A 112 -12.32 -12.07 10.90
N PHE A 113 -12.00 -11.37 11.98
CA PHE A 113 -13.00 -10.88 12.93
C PHE A 113 -13.58 -9.54 12.50
N ASP A 114 -12.99 -8.88 11.49
CA ASP A 114 -13.42 -7.57 11.01
C ASP A 114 -14.52 -7.72 9.97
N ARG A 115 -15.76 -7.40 10.36
CA ARG A 115 -16.93 -7.51 9.49
C ARG A 115 -16.78 -6.66 8.24
N LYS A 116 -16.27 -5.45 8.36
CA LYS A 116 -16.13 -4.55 7.21
C LYS A 116 -15.17 -5.11 6.16
N ALA A 117 -14.04 -5.63 6.60
CA ALA A 117 -13.07 -6.26 5.70
C ALA A 117 -13.68 -7.47 4.98
N VAL A 118 -14.37 -8.34 5.73
CA VAL A 118 -15.03 -9.52 5.20
C VAL A 118 -16.08 -9.13 4.15
N ASP A 119 -16.93 -8.16 4.48
CA ASP A 119 -18.01 -7.74 3.58
C ASP A 119 -17.45 -7.12 2.29
N LEU A 120 -16.43 -6.26 2.39
CA LEU A 120 -15.83 -5.64 1.21
C LEU A 120 -15.17 -6.67 0.29
N LEU A 121 -14.42 -7.60 0.84
CA LEU A 121 -13.75 -8.64 0.06
C LEU A 121 -14.75 -9.60 -0.57
N ASN A 122 -15.83 -9.92 0.14
CA ASN A 122 -16.91 -10.72 -0.40
C ASN A 122 -17.56 -10.04 -1.61
N LEU A 123 -17.86 -8.75 -1.50
CA LEU A 123 -18.42 -7.96 -2.61
C LEU A 123 -17.49 -7.95 -3.84
N GLN A 124 -16.19 -8.09 -3.61
CA GLN A 124 -15.20 -8.14 -4.69
C GLN A 124 -14.99 -9.56 -5.25
N GLY A 125 -15.80 -10.52 -4.82
CA GLY A 125 -15.77 -11.87 -5.35
C GLY A 125 -14.85 -12.85 -4.63
N ARG A 126 -14.26 -12.46 -3.50
CA ARG A 126 -13.42 -13.37 -2.71
C ARG A 126 -14.28 -14.20 -1.76
N GLN A 127 -13.84 -15.44 -1.52
CA GLN A 127 -14.44 -16.24 -0.46
C GLN A 127 -14.00 -15.68 0.88
N THR A 128 -14.94 -15.51 1.80
CA THR A 128 -14.68 -14.91 3.11
C THR A 128 -15.40 -15.65 4.21
N LEU A 129 -14.85 -15.54 5.43
CA LEU A 129 -15.46 -16.08 6.64
C LEU A 129 -15.26 -15.09 7.78
N LEU A 130 -16.35 -14.64 8.36
CA LEU A 130 -16.31 -13.80 9.56
C LEU A 130 -16.29 -14.69 10.79
N LEU A 131 -15.28 -14.53 11.60
CA LEU A 131 -15.24 -15.17 12.93
C LEU A 131 -15.94 -14.28 13.95
N THR A 132 -16.70 -14.91 14.82
CA THR A 132 -17.47 -14.19 15.85
C THR A 132 -17.15 -14.69 17.26
#